data_16915b470071157c3e33a5cbff72dd40
#
_entry.id   16915b470071157c3e33a5cbff72dd40
#
_cell.length_a   1.000
_cell.length_b   1.000
_cell.length_c   1.000
_cell.angle_alpha   90.00
_cell.angle_beta   90.00
_cell.angle_gamma   90.00
#
_symmetry.space_group_name_H-M   'P 1'
#
loop_
_entity.id
_entity.type
_entity.pdbx_description
1 polymer ?
#
loop_
_entity_poly.entity_id
_entity_poly.type
_entity_poly.pdbx_seq_one_letter_code
_entity_poly.pdbx_strand_id
1 'polypeptide(L)'
;MKPGRESNQLGAASFVVVLSAMAAIAGLSCASETRERKVSVSPSDLPASIHAAIQQALPGGKIMAIEKEVEGEDPGQYDVDVRSEGKEYEVEVSPQGQVIEIKEKSSAKETPTPAQGKRWTDSFHQEDCTFTSVGRNRFFSLQPGHQLVLQSKREKVTITVLDETVTVAGVETRVVEEREEEDGKLKEVSRNFFAICKEHHDVFYFGEEVDDYEDGKVVKHSGQWRADQPNSKAGIIMPGTILLGARHYQEIAPNAMDRAEIIDDNATLETPAGIFTNCIRVEETSGLDPGEKCYKTYAPGVGLIQDENLLLIEHRAGR
;
A
#
# COMPACT_ATOMS: atom_id res chain seq x y z
N MET A 1 58.43 32.24 -22.65
CA MET A 1 57.64 31.87 -21.46
C MET A 1 56.38 31.24 -21.94
N LYS A 2 56.14 29.95 -21.63
CA LYS A 2 54.97 29.18 -22.10
C LYS A 2 53.81 29.35 -21.11
N PRO A 3 52.55 29.45 -21.60
CA PRO A 3 51.36 29.39 -20.74
C PRO A 3 50.97 27.96 -20.39
N GLY A 4 50.48 27.82 -19.14
CA GLY A 4 50.05 26.54 -18.57
C GLY A 4 48.77 26.01 -19.16
N ARG A 5 48.67 24.70 -19.21
CA ARG A 5 47.53 23.89 -19.62
C ARG A 5 46.54 23.76 -18.45
N GLU A 6 45.34 24.27 -18.62
CA GLU A 6 44.21 23.91 -17.78
C GLU A 6 43.62 22.55 -18.22
N SER A 7 43.56 21.63 -17.28
CA SER A 7 42.93 20.34 -17.49
C SER A 7 41.44 20.44 -17.14
N ASN A 8 40.57 20.40 -18.18
CA ASN A 8 39.14 20.19 -18.03
C ASN A 8 38.89 18.74 -17.50
N GLN A 9 38.45 18.63 -16.27
CA GLN A 9 37.76 17.42 -15.78
C GLN A 9 36.27 17.60 -16.02
N LEU A 10 35.74 16.85 -16.99
CA LEU A 10 34.31 16.63 -17.14
C LEU A 10 33.84 15.73 -15.97
N GLY A 11 33.13 16.31 -15.04
CA GLY A 11 32.38 15.58 -14.05
C GLY A 11 31.21 14.88 -14.71
N ALA A 12 31.19 13.55 -14.64
CA ALA A 12 30.04 12.75 -15.01
C ALA A 12 28.91 13.03 -14.02
N ALA A 13 27.87 13.69 -14.49
CA ALA A 13 26.61 13.82 -13.75
C ALA A 13 25.91 12.47 -13.80
N SER A 14 25.93 11.76 -12.69
CA SER A 14 25.03 10.61 -12.48
C SER A 14 23.61 11.13 -12.38
N PHE A 15 22.82 10.89 -13.43
CA PHE A 15 21.38 11.02 -13.35
C PHE A 15 20.85 9.86 -12.51
N VAL A 16 20.54 10.13 -11.25
CA VAL A 16 19.68 9.27 -10.45
C VAL A 16 18.26 9.54 -10.95
N VAL A 17 17.73 8.60 -11.72
CA VAL A 17 16.30 8.56 -12.05
C VAL A 17 15.60 8.07 -10.79
N VAL A 18 15.07 8.98 -10.01
CA VAL A 18 14.13 8.67 -8.94
C VAL A 18 12.80 8.36 -9.62
N LEU A 19 12.47 7.07 -9.78
CA LEU A 19 11.10 6.67 -10.05
C LEU A 19 10.30 6.95 -8.78
N SER A 20 9.53 8.03 -8.80
CA SER A 20 8.52 8.30 -7.79
C SER A 20 7.41 7.26 -7.94
N ALA A 21 7.35 6.28 -7.05
CA ALA A 21 6.15 5.48 -6.86
C ALA A 21 5.10 6.41 -6.22
N MET A 22 4.01 6.64 -6.96
CA MET A 22 2.86 7.37 -6.43
C MET A 22 2.07 6.39 -5.57
N ALA A 23 2.25 6.45 -4.26
CA ALA A 23 1.28 5.96 -3.32
C ALA A 23 0.58 7.19 -2.75
N ALA A 24 -0.64 7.40 -3.16
CA ALA A 24 -1.51 8.37 -2.50
C ALA A 24 -2.21 7.63 -1.36
N ILE A 25 -2.23 8.20 -0.34
CA ILE A 25 -2.29 8.01 1.03
C ILE A 25 -3.69 8.05 1.55
N ALA A 26 -3.83 7.62 2.52
CA ALA A 26 -3.13 8.00 3.75
C ALA A 26 -1.62 7.78 3.61
N GLY A 27 -0.91 8.70 3.14
CA GLY A 27 0.38 9.24 2.90
C GLY A 27 1.62 8.56 3.40
N LEU A 28 1.75 7.30 3.63
CA LEU A 28 3.07 6.71 3.84
C LEU A 28 3.45 5.79 2.69
N SER A 29 4.51 6.17 2.00
CA SER A 29 5.27 5.27 1.14
C SER A 29 5.67 4.04 1.95
N CYS A 30 5.18 2.86 1.58
CA CYS A 30 5.68 1.61 2.12
C CYS A 30 7.18 1.54 1.89
N ALA A 31 7.97 1.71 2.94
CA ALA A 31 9.40 1.51 2.89
C ALA A 31 9.64 0.01 2.74
N SER A 32 10.13 -0.41 1.58
CA SER A 32 10.35 -1.80 1.21
C SER A 32 11.31 -2.51 2.16
N GLU A 33 10.84 -3.54 2.82
CA GLU A 33 11.66 -4.73 2.98
C GLU A 33 11.94 -5.26 1.56
N THR A 34 13.13 -5.75 1.28
CA THR A 34 13.67 -6.13 -0.02
C THR A 34 12.62 -6.56 -1.03
N ARG A 35 12.29 -5.66 -1.94
CA ARG A 35 11.22 -5.82 -2.93
C ARG A 35 11.58 -6.98 -3.85
N GLU A 36 10.87 -8.10 -3.72
CA GLU A 36 10.95 -9.18 -4.67
C GLU A 36 10.31 -8.73 -5.99
N ARG A 37 11.12 -8.64 -7.04
CA ARG A 37 10.66 -8.30 -8.38
C ARG A 37 10.91 -9.47 -9.33
N LYS A 38 9.83 -10.06 -9.83
CA LYS A 38 9.85 -11.11 -10.84
C LYS A 38 9.54 -10.54 -12.22
N VAL A 39 10.17 -11.10 -13.24
CA VAL A 39 9.89 -10.77 -14.63
C VAL A 39 9.54 -12.05 -15.39
N SER A 40 8.52 -11.98 -16.24
CA SER A 40 8.15 -13.10 -17.10
C SER A 40 9.24 -13.36 -18.14
N VAL A 41 9.60 -14.63 -18.34
CA VAL A 41 10.62 -15.08 -19.29
C VAL A 41 9.95 -15.92 -20.37
N SER A 42 10.30 -15.65 -21.64
CA SER A 42 9.83 -16.50 -22.74
C SER A 42 10.49 -17.88 -22.66
N PRO A 43 9.77 -18.98 -22.97
CA PRO A 43 10.36 -20.30 -23.03
C PRO A 43 11.57 -20.40 -23.97
N SER A 44 11.67 -19.57 -25.03
CA SER A 44 12.81 -19.48 -25.93
C SER A 44 14.06 -18.87 -25.30
N ASP A 45 13.89 -18.09 -24.23
CA ASP A 45 14.94 -17.32 -23.54
C ASP A 45 15.40 -18.03 -22.25
N LEU A 46 14.78 -19.19 -21.95
CA LEU A 46 15.14 -19.99 -20.79
C LEU A 46 16.51 -20.62 -20.97
N PRO A 47 17.47 -20.47 -20.05
CA PRO A 47 18.77 -21.11 -20.12
C PRO A 47 18.66 -22.64 -20.27
N ALA A 48 19.50 -23.25 -21.11
CA ALA A 48 19.47 -24.69 -21.38
C ALA A 48 19.64 -25.53 -20.10
N SER A 49 20.42 -25.06 -19.12
CA SER A 49 20.60 -25.70 -17.81
C SER A 49 19.32 -25.79 -17.02
N ILE A 50 18.54 -24.71 -17.01
CA ILE A 50 17.26 -24.63 -16.31
C ILE A 50 16.23 -25.54 -16.97
N HIS A 51 16.14 -25.49 -18.32
CA HIS A 51 15.28 -26.37 -19.08
C HIS A 51 15.62 -27.86 -18.83
N ALA A 52 16.92 -28.23 -18.83
CA ALA A 52 17.35 -29.58 -18.55
C ALA A 52 16.99 -30.04 -17.11
N ALA A 53 17.16 -29.19 -16.14
CA ALA A 53 16.80 -29.48 -14.75
C ALA A 53 15.29 -29.77 -14.60
N ILE A 54 14.43 -28.95 -15.24
CA ILE A 54 12.99 -29.16 -15.25
C ILE A 54 12.61 -30.49 -15.93
N GLN A 55 13.19 -30.79 -17.08
CA GLN A 55 12.91 -32.03 -17.79
C GLN A 55 13.45 -33.28 -17.06
N GLN A 56 14.48 -33.12 -16.25
CA GLN A 56 14.98 -34.19 -15.38
C GLN A 56 14.05 -34.42 -14.18
N ALA A 57 13.53 -33.34 -13.60
CA ALA A 57 12.64 -33.37 -12.45
C ALA A 57 11.24 -33.86 -12.81
N LEU A 58 10.70 -33.41 -13.95
CA LEU A 58 9.37 -33.73 -14.47
C LEU A 58 9.48 -34.15 -15.95
N PRO A 59 9.86 -35.42 -16.21
CA PRO A 59 10.06 -35.94 -17.57
C PRO A 59 8.80 -35.78 -18.43
N GLY A 60 8.94 -35.14 -19.60
CA GLY A 60 7.83 -34.89 -20.52
C GLY A 60 6.88 -33.77 -20.06
N GLY A 61 7.22 -33.10 -18.99
CA GLY A 61 6.45 -31.94 -18.48
C GLY A 61 6.47 -30.79 -19.49
N LYS A 62 5.32 -30.17 -19.67
CA LYS A 62 5.13 -28.97 -20.51
C LYS A 62 5.24 -27.73 -19.66
N ILE A 63 6.20 -26.86 -19.95
CA ILE A 63 6.36 -25.55 -19.34
C ILE A 63 5.18 -24.68 -19.77
N MET A 64 4.49 -24.06 -18.79
CA MET A 64 3.31 -23.23 -18.98
C MET A 64 3.62 -21.75 -18.77
N ALA A 65 4.41 -21.42 -17.74
CA ALA A 65 4.85 -20.06 -17.42
C ALA A 65 6.25 -20.12 -16.82
N ILE A 66 6.99 -19.02 -16.92
CA ILE A 66 8.32 -18.84 -16.34
C ILE A 66 8.41 -17.44 -15.81
N GLU A 67 8.79 -17.33 -14.55
CA GLU A 67 9.14 -16.06 -13.91
C GLU A 67 10.58 -16.15 -13.40
N LYS A 68 11.28 -15.02 -13.45
CA LYS A 68 12.64 -14.90 -12.92
C LYS A 68 12.68 -13.78 -11.90
N GLU A 69 13.17 -14.07 -10.72
CA GLU A 69 13.44 -13.05 -9.72
C GLU A 69 14.64 -12.19 -10.15
N VAL A 70 14.43 -10.88 -10.24
CA VAL A 70 15.48 -9.92 -10.62
C VAL A 70 15.92 -9.05 -9.45
N GLU A 71 15.07 -8.90 -8.42
CA GLU A 71 15.35 -8.24 -7.16
C GLU A 71 14.59 -9.00 -6.06
N GLY A 72 15.21 -9.24 -4.89
CA GLY A 72 14.63 -9.97 -3.78
C GLY A 72 15.67 -10.75 -2.97
N GLU A 73 15.24 -11.80 -2.28
CA GLU A 73 16.12 -12.62 -1.45
C GLU A 73 17.01 -13.53 -2.30
N ASP A 74 16.49 -14.03 -3.44
CA ASP A 74 17.17 -15.00 -4.31
C ASP A 74 17.29 -14.51 -5.78
N PRO A 75 17.99 -13.39 -6.05
CA PRO A 75 18.06 -12.79 -7.37
C PRO A 75 18.64 -13.77 -8.41
N GLY A 76 17.89 -13.97 -9.50
CA GLY A 76 18.25 -14.87 -10.59
C GLY A 76 17.59 -16.25 -10.52
N GLN A 77 16.85 -16.56 -9.45
CA GLN A 77 16.03 -17.77 -9.34
C GLN A 77 14.90 -17.76 -10.38
N TYR A 78 14.49 -18.94 -10.79
CA TYR A 78 13.38 -19.14 -11.71
C TYR A 78 12.27 -19.93 -11.05
N ASP A 79 11.04 -19.42 -11.18
CA ASP A 79 9.81 -20.12 -10.82
C ASP A 79 9.15 -20.57 -12.13
N VAL A 80 8.95 -21.86 -12.28
CA VAL A 80 8.48 -22.44 -13.53
C VAL A 80 7.23 -23.29 -13.30
N ASP A 81 6.14 -22.89 -13.92
CA ASP A 81 4.91 -23.68 -13.95
C ASP A 81 5.02 -24.78 -14.99
N VAL A 82 4.87 -26.03 -14.55
CA VAL A 82 5.00 -27.22 -15.40
C VAL A 82 3.76 -28.09 -15.28
N ARG A 83 3.18 -28.47 -16.42
CA ARG A 83 2.12 -29.48 -16.46
C ARG A 83 2.74 -30.83 -16.83
N SER A 84 2.62 -31.82 -15.95
CA SER A 84 3.10 -33.20 -16.16
C SER A 84 2.05 -34.18 -15.67
N GLU A 85 1.76 -35.22 -16.46
CA GLU A 85 0.81 -36.31 -16.13
C GLU A 85 -0.60 -35.82 -15.68
N GLY A 86 -1.03 -34.70 -16.25
CA GLY A 86 -2.36 -34.11 -15.93
C GLY A 86 -2.41 -33.29 -14.65
N LYS A 87 -1.28 -33.13 -13.96
CA LYS A 87 -1.10 -32.29 -12.78
C LYS A 87 -0.28 -31.06 -13.12
N GLU A 88 -0.42 -30.02 -12.31
CA GLU A 88 0.37 -28.80 -12.40
C GLU A 88 1.34 -28.72 -11.21
N TYR A 89 2.57 -28.33 -11.52
CA TYR A 89 3.67 -28.19 -10.56
C TYR A 89 4.27 -26.81 -10.69
N GLU A 90 4.65 -26.23 -9.56
CA GLU A 90 5.57 -25.10 -9.49
C GLU A 90 6.95 -25.63 -9.16
N VAL A 91 7.94 -25.31 -9.99
CA VAL A 91 9.33 -25.77 -9.86
C VAL A 91 10.22 -24.56 -9.66
N GLU A 92 10.81 -24.45 -8.48
CA GLU A 92 11.80 -23.42 -8.16
C GLU A 92 13.19 -23.92 -8.58
N VAL A 93 13.91 -23.12 -9.40
CA VAL A 93 15.21 -23.51 -9.94
C VAL A 93 16.23 -22.40 -9.74
N SER A 94 17.39 -22.73 -9.15
CA SER A 94 18.49 -21.78 -8.97
C SER A 94 19.04 -21.27 -10.30
N PRO A 95 19.75 -20.14 -10.32
CA PRO A 95 20.42 -19.62 -11.53
C PRO A 95 21.41 -20.61 -12.15
N GLN A 96 21.92 -21.56 -11.36
CA GLN A 96 22.89 -22.61 -11.79
C GLN A 96 22.20 -23.87 -12.35
N GLY A 97 20.85 -23.91 -12.32
CA GLY A 97 20.08 -25.06 -12.81
C GLY A 97 19.89 -26.18 -11.78
N GLN A 98 19.96 -25.87 -10.48
CA GLN A 98 19.56 -26.81 -9.44
C GLN A 98 18.08 -26.60 -9.11
N VAL A 99 17.29 -27.68 -9.09
CA VAL A 99 15.94 -27.67 -8.59
C VAL A 99 16.00 -27.49 -7.05
N ILE A 100 15.37 -26.43 -6.56
CA ILE A 100 15.31 -26.08 -5.14
C ILE A 100 14.08 -26.73 -4.52
N GLU A 101 12.92 -26.56 -5.16
CA GLU A 101 11.65 -27.09 -4.67
C GLU A 101 10.74 -27.50 -5.84
N ILE A 102 9.87 -28.48 -5.59
CA ILE A 102 8.78 -28.87 -6.49
C ILE A 102 7.51 -28.97 -5.64
N LYS A 103 6.54 -28.10 -5.93
CA LYS A 103 5.23 -28.11 -5.29
C LYS A 103 4.17 -28.59 -6.28
N GLU A 104 3.40 -29.62 -5.93
CA GLU A 104 2.19 -29.97 -6.69
C GLU A 104 1.11 -28.92 -6.41
N LYS A 105 0.65 -28.22 -7.46
CA LYS A 105 -0.49 -27.32 -7.37
C LYS A 105 -1.75 -28.18 -7.21
N SER A 106 -2.33 -28.21 -6.01
CA SER A 106 -3.49 -29.05 -5.67
C SER A 106 -4.62 -28.88 -6.69
N SER A 107 -4.96 -29.96 -7.40
CA SER A 107 -6.13 -30.02 -8.26
C SER A 107 -7.40 -30.27 -7.42
N ALA A 108 -7.83 -29.31 -6.66
CA ALA A 108 -9.24 -29.28 -6.26
C ALA A 108 -10.06 -29.13 -7.54
N LYS A 109 -10.88 -30.13 -7.86
CA LYS A 109 -11.90 -30.04 -8.90
C LYS A 109 -12.96 -29.04 -8.49
N GLU A 110 -12.63 -27.78 -8.57
CA GLU A 110 -13.61 -26.73 -8.79
C GLU A 110 -13.57 -26.42 -10.28
N THR A 111 -14.74 -26.41 -10.93
CA THR A 111 -14.93 -25.92 -12.29
C THR A 111 -14.14 -24.62 -12.41
N PRO A 112 -13.21 -24.43 -13.40
CA PRO A 112 -12.43 -23.21 -13.47
C PRO A 112 -13.35 -22.04 -13.80
N THR A 113 -13.89 -21.43 -12.76
CA THR A 113 -14.22 -20.01 -12.85
C THR A 113 -12.88 -19.33 -13.15
N PRO A 114 -12.78 -18.46 -14.18
CA PRO A 114 -11.54 -17.72 -14.44
C PRO A 114 -11.07 -17.19 -13.10
N ALA A 115 -9.76 -17.27 -12.81
CA ALA A 115 -9.18 -16.76 -11.57
C ALA A 115 -9.67 -15.32 -11.40
N GLN A 116 -10.81 -15.18 -10.74
CA GLN A 116 -11.32 -13.88 -10.35
C GLN A 116 -10.36 -13.45 -9.23
N GLY A 117 -9.45 -12.56 -9.56
CA GLY A 117 -8.66 -11.86 -8.57
C GLY A 117 -9.54 -11.41 -7.42
N LYS A 118 -9.01 -11.23 -6.21
CA LYS A 118 -9.79 -10.78 -5.05
C LYS A 118 -10.76 -9.68 -5.49
N ARG A 119 -12.05 -9.88 -5.27
CA ARG A 119 -13.06 -8.86 -5.59
C ARG A 119 -13.11 -7.86 -4.44
N TRP A 120 -13.28 -6.60 -4.80
CA TRP A 120 -13.31 -5.47 -3.90
C TRP A 120 -14.64 -4.76 -4.00
N THR A 121 -15.23 -4.38 -2.88
CA THR A 121 -16.43 -3.55 -2.86
C THR A 121 -16.07 -2.14 -3.33
N ASP A 122 -16.81 -1.64 -4.32
CA ASP A 122 -16.59 -0.35 -4.96
C ASP A 122 -17.86 0.53 -5.01
N SER A 123 -18.95 0.05 -4.43
CA SER A 123 -20.22 0.75 -4.31
C SER A 123 -20.69 0.70 -2.85
N PHE A 124 -20.96 1.85 -2.25
CA PHE A 124 -21.16 2.01 -0.81
C PHE A 124 -22.50 2.65 -0.45
N HIS A 125 -23.42 2.80 -1.40
CA HIS A 125 -24.77 3.37 -1.19
C HIS A 125 -24.71 4.71 -0.43
N GLN A 126 -23.83 5.62 -0.86
CA GLN A 126 -23.62 6.94 -0.23
C GLN A 126 -24.90 7.78 -0.22
N GLU A 127 -25.82 7.52 -1.15
CA GLU A 127 -27.15 8.14 -1.23
C GLU A 127 -28.04 7.85 -0.01
N ASP A 128 -27.77 6.77 0.72
CA ASP A 128 -28.49 6.39 1.93
C ASP A 128 -27.87 7.02 3.20
N CYS A 129 -26.78 7.76 3.06
CA CYS A 129 -26.04 8.35 4.18
C CYS A 129 -26.43 9.81 4.47
N THR A 130 -26.67 10.09 5.73
CA THR A 130 -26.59 11.45 6.28
C THR A 130 -25.18 11.67 6.81
N PHE A 131 -24.38 12.47 6.12
CA PHE A 131 -23.00 12.71 6.51
C PHE A 131 -22.86 13.73 7.65
N THR A 132 -21.80 13.56 8.43
CA THR A 132 -21.34 14.52 9.45
C THR A 132 -19.82 14.65 9.41
N SER A 133 -19.33 15.87 9.51
CA SER A 133 -17.90 16.20 9.62
C SER A 133 -17.35 16.06 11.05
N VAL A 134 -18.18 15.70 12.02
CA VAL A 134 -17.79 15.52 13.44
C VAL A 134 -18.37 14.22 13.96
N GLY A 135 -17.60 13.48 14.74
CA GLY A 135 -18.06 12.23 15.34
C GLY A 135 -16.93 11.24 15.54
N ARG A 136 -17.31 10.00 15.84
CA ARG A 136 -16.36 8.89 16.05
C ARG A 136 -16.91 7.63 15.43
N ASN A 137 -16.05 6.93 14.69
CA ASN A 137 -16.12 5.51 14.48
C ASN A 137 -15.37 4.81 15.63
N ARG A 138 -15.53 3.50 15.79
CA ARG A 138 -14.81 2.75 16.84
C ARG A 138 -13.28 2.85 16.70
N PHE A 139 -12.77 2.96 15.48
CA PHE A 139 -11.34 2.95 15.13
C PHE A 139 -10.87 4.24 14.44
N PHE A 140 -11.75 5.24 14.32
CA PHE A 140 -11.44 6.50 13.64
C PHE A 140 -12.19 7.66 14.31
N SER A 141 -11.49 8.79 14.50
CA SER A 141 -12.09 9.97 15.16
C SER A 141 -12.03 11.18 14.25
N LEU A 142 -13.16 11.88 14.08
CA LEU A 142 -13.25 13.20 13.46
C LEU A 142 -13.56 14.31 14.49
N GLN A 143 -13.15 14.10 15.73
CA GLN A 143 -13.27 15.13 16.79
C GLN A 143 -12.14 16.15 16.65
N PRO A 144 -12.41 17.45 16.47
CA PRO A 144 -11.38 18.47 16.38
C PRO A 144 -10.40 18.44 17.54
N GLY A 145 -9.11 18.54 17.22
CA GLY A 145 -8.01 18.44 18.16
C GLY A 145 -7.60 17.01 18.54
N HIS A 146 -8.25 15.98 18.00
CA HIS A 146 -7.73 14.61 18.07
C HIS A 146 -6.40 14.56 17.36
N GLN A 147 -5.37 13.94 17.96
CA GLN A 147 -4.04 13.89 17.41
C GLN A 147 -3.37 12.55 17.72
N LEU A 148 -2.66 12.02 16.73
CA LEU A 148 -1.81 10.84 16.82
C LEU A 148 -0.41 11.23 16.38
N VAL A 149 0.62 10.71 17.06
CA VAL A 149 2.01 10.83 16.65
C VAL A 149 2.62 9.44 16.55
N LEU A 150 2.99 9.06 15.34
CA LEU A 150 3.68 7.81 15.05
C LEU A 150 5.14 8.09 14.71
N GLN A 151 6.04 7.17 15.05
CA GLN A 151 7.46 7.35 14.82
C GLN A 151 8.17 6.02 14.56
N SER A 152 9.15 6.06 13.64
CA SER A 152 10.20 5.06 13.43
C SER A 152 11.56 5.64 13.83
N LYS A 153 12.66 5.03 13.40
CA LYS A 153 14.01 5.57 13.67
C LYS A 153 14.28 6.90 12.94
N ARG A 154 13.71 7.07 11.75
CA ARG A 154 13.99 8.21 10.88
C ARG A 154 12.78 9.06 10.60
N GLU A 155 11.61 8.44 10.60
CA GLU A 155 10.35 9.02 10.18
C GLU A 155 9.46 9.32 11.36
N LYS A 156 8.71 10.41 11.26
CA LYS A 156 7.71 10.81 12.23
C LYS A 156 6.50 11.35 11.49
N VAL A 157 5.33 10.86 11.86
CA VAL A 157 4.05 11.28 11.31
C VAL A 157 3.20 11.86 12.41
N THR A 158 2.64 13.05 12.17
CA THR A 158 1.71 13.70 13.08
C THR A 158 0.37 13.88 12.37
N ILE A 159 -0.63 13.15 12.80
CA ILE A 159 -2.01 13.19 12.27
C ILE A 159 -2.84 14.06 13.22
N THR A 160 -3.49 15.10 12.69
CA THR A 160 -4.28 16.04 13.48
C THR A 160 -5.65 16.30 12.85
N VAL A 161 -6.72 16.06 13.58
CA VAL A 161 -8.06 16.46 13.17
C VAL A 161 -8.19 17.97 13.41
N LEU A 162 -8.26 18.75 12.34
CA LEU A 162 -8.36 20.21 12.40
C LEU A 162 -9.80 20.64 12.71
N ASP A 163 -9.97 21.82 13.27
CA ASP A 163 -11.29 22.48 13.37
C ASP A 163 -11.59 23.26 12.07
N GLU A 164 -11.50 22.52 10.96
CA GLU A 164 -11.70 23.04 9.62
C GLU A 164 -12.52 22.04 8.80
N THR A 165 -13.39 22.56 7.95
CA THR A 165 -14.20 21.75 7.04
C THR A 165 -14.03 22.22 5.60
N VAL A 166 -14.15 21.28 4.66
CA VAL A 166 -14.16 21.53 3.21
C VAL A 166 -15.36 20.82 2.61
N THR A 167 -16.06 21.45 1.68
CA THR A 167 -17.15 20.77 0.95
C THR A 167 -16.56 20.06 -0.28
N VAL A 168 -16.78 18.75 -0.37
CA VAL A 168 -16.40 17.91 -1.51
C VAL A 168 -17.60 17.10 -1.96
N ALA A 169 -17.90 17.10 -3.24
CA ALA A 169 -19.07 16.41 -3.83
C ALA A 169 -20.41 16.74 -3.12
N GLY A 170 -20.54 17.95 -2.59
CA GLY A 170 -21.73 18.40 -1.84
C GLY A 170 -21.77 17.94 -0.38
N VAL A 171 -20.77 17.23 0.11
CA VAL A 171 -20.64 16.77 1.51
C VAL A 171 -19.69 17.69 2.27
N GLU A 172 -20.11 18.17 3.47
CA GLU A 172 -19.21 18.83 4.41
C GLU A 172 -18.29 17.81 5.06
N THR A 173 -17.00 17.86 4.76
CA THR A 173 -15.97 16.96 5.27
C THR A 173 -15.13 17.64 6.34
N ARG A 174 -14.55 16.85 7.24
CA ARG A 174 -13.53 17.27 8.21
C ARG A 174 -12.16 17.19 7.58
N VAL A 175 -11.34 18.22 7.81
CA VAL A 175 -9.91 18.17 7.41
C VAL A 175 -9.13 17.44 8.49
N VAL A 176 -8.41 16.40 8.07
CA VAL A 176 -7.41 15.72 8.88
C VAL A 176 -6.06 15.99 8.23
N GLU A 177 -5.21 16.77 8.91
CA GLU A 177 -3.87 17.08 8.46
C GLU A 177 -2.92 15.99 8.91
N GLU A 178 -2.09 15.52 8.00
CA GLU A 178 -0.99 14.61 8.23
C GLU A 178 0.31 15.29 7.84
N ARG A 179 1.29 15.27 8.73
CA ARG A 179 2.60 15.89 8.54
C ARG A 179 3.67 14.84 8.68
N GLU A 180 4.45 14.65 7.62
CA GLU A 180 5.52 13.67 7.57
C GLU A 180 6.88 14.34 7.65
N GLU A 181 7.71 13.84 8.55
CA GLU A 181 9.08 14.27 8.75
C GLU A 181 10.03 13.09 8.57
N GLU A 182 11.12 13.26 7.83
CA GLU A 182 12.23 12.32 7.75
C GLU A 182 13.51 12.98 8.25
N ASP A 183 14.19 12.34 9.22
CA ASP A 183 15.39 12.87 9.88
C ASP A 183 15.19 14.32 10.40
N GLY A 184 13.96 14.61 10.90
CA GLY A 184 13.58 15.93 11.43
C GLY A 184 13.31 16.99 10.36
N LYS A 185 13.24 16.62 9.08
CA LYS A 185 12.90 17.53 7.99
C LYS A 185 11.50 17.20 7.48
N LEU A 186 10.66 18.23 7.35
CA LEU A 186 9.34 18.11 6.74
C LEU A 186 9.49 17.64 5.29
N LYS A 187 8.77 16.57 4.94
CA LYS A 187 8.72 15.96 3.62
C LYS A 187 7.40 16.18 2.93
N GLU A 188 6.31 15.98 3.68
CA GLU A 188 4.97 16.09 3.14
C GLU A 188 3.99 16.68 4.16
N VAL A 189 2.99 17.39 3.65
CA VAL A 189 1.78 17.74 4.40
C VAL A 189 0.60 17.36 3.52
N SER A 190 -0.19 16.40 3.97
CA SER A 190 -1.46 16.08 3.33
C SER A 190 -2.63 16.60 4.16
N ARG A 191 -3.70 16.99 3.48
CA ARG A 191 -4.96 17.47 4.08
C ARG A 191 -6.09 16.59 3.54
N ASN A 192 -6.48 15.65 4.33
CA ASN A 192 -7.42 14.59 3.99
C ASN A 192 -8.85 15.00 4.36
N PHE A 193 -9.84 14.67 3.52
CA PHE A 193 -11.23 15.10 3.65
C PHE A 193 -12.13 13.91 3.99
N PHE A 194 -12.58 13.83 5.26
CA PHE A 194 -13.38 12.72 5.74
C PHE A 194 -14.77 13.14 6.22
N ALA A 195 -15.75 12.24 6.09
CA ALA A 195 -17.06 12.40 6.72
C ALA A 195 -17.59 11.03 7.21
N ILE A 196 -18.39 11.04 8.26
CA ILE A 196 -19.02 9.84 8.84
C ILE A 196 -20.46 9.75 8.37
N CYS A 197 -20.85 8.57 7.86
CA CYS A 197 -22.25 8.21 7.66
C CYS A 197 -22.91 7.93 9.02
N LYS A 198 -23.95 8.67 9.38
CA LYS A 198 -24.61 8.54 10.69
C LYS A 198 -25.34 7.20 10.85
N GLU A 199 -25.82 6.65 9.76
CA GLU A 199 -26.63 5.43 9.75
C GLU A 199 -25.77 4.18 10.01
N HIS A 200 -24.54 4.15 9.47
CA HIS A 200 -23.68 2.97 9.47
C HIS A 200 -22.38 3.17 10.25
N HIS A 201 -22.03 4.41 10.59
CA HIS A 201 -20.75 4.81 11.19
C HIS A 201 -19.53 4.52 10.30
N ASP A 202 -19.72 4.31 9.00
CA ASP A 202 -18.63 4.23 8.03
C ASP A 202 -17.98 5.61 7.90
N VAL A 203 -16.65 5.64 7.86
CA VAL A 203 -15.89 6.86 7.56
C VAL A 203 -15.52 6.84 6.09
N PHE A 204 -16.01 7.82 5.36
CA PHE A 204 -15.74 7.98 3.93
C PHE A 204 -14.59 8.94 3.71
N TYR A 205 -13.78 8.63 2.68
CA TYR A 205 -12.68 9.44 2.20
C TYR A 205 -13.08 10.15 0.91
N PHE A 206 -13.10 11.48 0.93
CA PHE A 206 -13.60 12.31 -0.17
C PHE A 206 -12.49 12.98 -0.98
N GLY A 207 -11.25 12.86 -0.56
CA GLY A 207 -10.11 13.44 -1.29
C GLY A 207 -9.04 13.98 -0.37
N GLU A 208 -7.97 14.47 -1.00
CA GLU A 208 -6.84 15.08 -0.33
C GLU A 208 -6.19 16.19 -1.15
N GLU A 209 -5.51 17.09 -0.47
CA GLU A 209 -4.55 18.04 -1.01
C GLU A 209 -3.18 17.73 -0.42
N VAL A 210 -2.14 17.67 -1.24
CA VAL A 210 -0.80 17.25 -0.84
C VAL A 210 0.22 18.32 -1.22
N ASP A 211 1.09 18.66 -0.28
CA ASP A 211 2.27 19.50 -0.46
C ASP A 211 3.54 18.70 -0.15
N ASP A 212 4.36 18.42 -1.18
CA ASP A 212 5.69 17.80 -1.03
C ASP A 212 6.75 18.88 -0.76
N TYR A 213 7.63 18.64 0.22
CA TYR A 213 8.62 19.60 0.68
C TYR A 213 10.05 19.17 0.40
N GLU A 214 10.85 20.07 -0.16
CA GLU A 214 12.31 20.00 -0.19
C GLU A 214 12.91 21.29 0.38
N ASP A 215 13.85 21.18 1.32
CA ASP A 215 14.51 22.31 1.98
C ASP A 215 13.51 23.38 2.52
N GLY A 216 12.37 22.92 3.05
CA GLY A 216 11.33 23.76 3.64
C GLY A 216 10.47 24.52 2.65
N LYS A 217 10.49 24.16 1.37
CA LYS A 217 9.66 24.75 0.30
C LYS A 217 8.81 23.68 -0.36
N VAL A 218 7.58 24.03 -0.69
CA VAL A 218 6.72 23.17 -1.51
C VAL A 218 7.32 23.09 -2.92
N VAL A 219 7.53 21.88 -3.41
CA VAL A 219 8.13 21.57 -4.72
C VAL A 219 7.17 20.84 -5.64
N LYS A 220 6.17 20.15 -5.09
CA LYS A 220 5.24 19.30 -5.84
C LYS A 220 3.93 19.15 -5.06
N HIS A 221 2.88 18.68 -5.75
CA HIS A 221 1.57 18.29 -5.20
C HIS A 221 1.28 16.86 -5.68
N SER A 222 1.87 15.87 -5.01
CA SER A 222 1.75 14.46 -5.41
C SER A 222 0.40 13.89 -4.96
N GLY A 223 -0.15 13.00 -5.77
CA GLY A 223 -1.27 12.14 -5.35
C GLY A 223 -2.62 12.83 -5.13
N GLN A 224 -2.68 14.17 -5.03
CA GLN A 224 -3.93 14.86 -4.70
C GLN A 224 -5.10 14.48 -5.61
N TRP A 225 -6.27 14.30 -5.01
CA TRP A 225 -7.49 13.93 -5.71
C TRP A 225 -8.72 14.43 -4.94
N ARG A 226 -9.88 14.46 -5.59
CA ARG A 226 -11.17 14.80 -4.95
C ARG A 226 -12.31 14.03 -5.61
N ALA A 227 -13.28 13.59 -4.79
CA ALA A 227 -14.43 12.81 -5.26
C ALA A 227 -15.39 13.58 -6.18
N ASP A 228 -15.27 14.91 -6.26
CA ASP A 228 -16.02 15.76 -7.19
C ASP A 228 -15.32 15.94 -8.56
N GLN A 229 -14.18 15.31 -8.79
CA GLN A 229 -13.47 15.31 -10.06
C GLN A 229 -13.96 14.17 -10.98
N PRO A 230 -13.81 14.33 -12.32
CA PRO A 230 -14.18 13.26 -13.27
C PRO A 230 -13.47 11.93 -12.99
N ASN A 231 -14.22 10.83 -13.03
CA ASN A 231 -13.75 9.46 -12.76
C ASN A 231 -13.22 9.25 -11.33
N SER A 232 -13.58 10.13 -10.40
CA SER A 232 -13.23 10.02 -9.00
C SER A 232 -14.47 9.74 -8.16
N LYS A 233 -14.30 8.98 -7.07
CA LYS A 233 -15.39 8.62 -6.17
C LYS A 233 -14.83 8.31 -4.77
N ALA A 234 -15.54 8.78 -3.76
CA ALA A 234 -15.22 8.46 -2.37
C ALA A 234 -15.45 6.96 -2.09
N GLY A 235 -14.59 6.39 -1.26
CA GLY A 235 -14.73 5.05 -0.70
C GLY A 235 -14.69 5.07 0.82
N ILE A 236 -14.52 3.93 1.45
CA ILE A 236 -14.52 3.79 2.90
C ILE A 236 -13.09 3.64 3.41
N ILE A 237 -12.62 4.62 4.22
CA ILE A 237 -11.33 4.49 4.91
C ILE A 237 -11.46 3.59 6.15
N MET A 238 -12.62 3.64 6.85
CA MET A 238 -12.87 2.81 8.03
C MET A 238 -14.34 2.38 8.10
N PRO A 239 -14.64 1.08 7.98
CA PRO A 239 -16.00 0.56 8.11
C PRO A 239 -16.56 0.76 9.53
N GLY A 240 -17.87 1.02 9.63
CA GLY A 240 -18.59 1.08 10.90
C GLY A 240 -18.79 -0.30 11.54
N THR A 241 -18.93 -1.32 10.69
CA THR A 241 -18.98 -2.73 11.11
C THR A 241 -17.75 -3.46 10.60
N ILE A 242 -16.95 -3.99 11.51
CA ILE A 242 -15.74 -4.74 11.18
C ILE A 242 -16.13 -6.20 10.88
N LEU A 243 -15.77 -6.67 9.69
CA LEU A 243 -15.94 -8.04 9.24
C LEU A 243 -14.60 -8.58 8.76
N LEU A 244 -14.11 -9.64 9.38
CA LEU A 244 -12.86 -10.29 8.97
C LEU A 244 -12.93 -10.76 7.51
N GLY A 245 -11.94 -10.39 6.71
CA GLY A 245 -11.88 -10.66 5.28
C GLY A 245 -12.71 -9.70 4.40
N ALA A 246 -13.36 -8.67 4.99
CA ALA A 246 -14.02 -7.62 4.21
C ALA A 246 -13.00 -6.85 3.37
N ARG A 247 -13.35 -6.61 2.08
CA ARG A 247 -12.48 -5.95 1.08
C ARG A 247 -13.23 -4.81 0.41
N HIS A 248 -12.63 -3.64 0.42
CA HIS A 248 -13.24 -2.45 -0.16
C HIS A 248 -12.20 -1.46 -0.68
N TYR A 249 -12.63 -0.58 -1.60
CA TYR A 249 -11.85 0.58 -2.00
C TYR A 249 -11.95 1.67 -0.93
N GLN A 250 -10.81 2.28 -0.63
CA GLN A 250 -10.74 3.49 0.20
C GLN A 250 -11.02 4.74 -0.64
N GLU A 251 -10.61 4.73 -1.91
CA GLU A 251 -10.98 5.69 -2.94
C GLU A 251 -10.84 5.08 -4.35
N ILE A 252 -11.45 5.74 -5.32
CA ILE A 252 -11.26 5.43 -6.74
C ILE A 252 -11.07 6.75 -7.47
N ALA A 253 -9.86 6.99 -7.96
CA ALA A 253 -9.52 8.13 -8.80
C ALA A 253 -8.45 7.71 -9.84
N PRO A 254 -8.22 8.50 -10.90
CA PRO A 254 -7.22 8.15 -11.91
C PRO A 254 -5.79 7.98 -11.39
N ASN A 255 -5.47 8.62 -10.27
CA ASN A 255 -4.15 8.66 -9.64
C ASN A 255 -4.15 8.16 -8.18
N ALA A 256 -5.30 7.70 -7.65
CA ALA A 256 -5.44 7.15 -6.30
C ALA A 256 -6.49 6.03 -6.31
N MET A 257 -6.12 4.82 -5.91
CA MET A 257 -7.01 3.66 -6.00
C MET A 257 -6.68 2.63 -4.91
N ASP A 258 -6.65 3.10 -3.66
CA ASP A 258 -6.25 2.26 -2.55
C ASP A 258 -7.40 1.40 -2.04
N ARG A 259 -7.03 0.25 -1.50
CA ARG A 259 -7.95 -0.81 -1.11
C ARG A 259 -7.51 -1.40 0.22
N ALA A 260 -8.47 -1.72 1.05
CA ALA A 260 -8.27 -2.28 2.38
C ALA A 260 -8.92 -3.67 2.53
N GLU A 261 -8.19 -4.62 3.10
CA GLU A 261 -8.71 -5.90 3.58
C GLU A 261 -8.53 -5.99 5.10
N ILE A 262 -9.60 -6.30 5.83
CA ILE A 262 -9.53 -6.54 7.28
C ILE A 262 -8.96 -7.95 7.49
N ILE A 263 -7.72 -8.06 7.95
CA ILE A 263 -7.01 -9.35 8.09
C ILE A 263 -6.95 -9.88 9.52
N ASP A 264 -7.21 -9.03 10.53
CA ASP A 264 -7.35 -9.42 11.94
C ASP A 264 -8.32 -8.45 12.63
N ASP A 265 -9.19 -8.96 13.51
CA ASP A 265 -10.20 -8.17 14.24
C ASP A 265 -10.01 -8.23 15.78
N ASN A 266 -8.95 -8.89 16.25
CA ASN A 266 -8.66 -9.07 17.67
C ASN A 266 -7.15 -9.02 17.99
N ALA A 267 -6.39 -8.26 17.26
CA ALA A 267 -4.95 -8.09 17.46
C ALA A 267 -4.63 -7.41 18.81
N THR A 268 -3.45 -7.71 19.32
CA THR A 268 -2.83 -6.98 20.44
C THR A 268 -1.49 -6.45 19.98
N LEU A 269 -1.25 -5.16 20.21
CA LEU A 269 0.00 -4.50 19.83
C LEU A 269 0.55 -3.68 20.98
N GLU A 270 1.85 -3.83 21.23
CA GLU A 270 2.63 -2.97 22.13
C GLU A 270 3.32 -1.88 21.31
N THR A 271 3.15 -0.63 21.74
CA THR A 271 3.79 0.56 21.17
C THR A 271 4.42 1.36 22.29
N PRO A 272 5.28 2.36 22.01
CA PRO A 272 5.77 3.27 23.04
C PRO A 272 4.68 4.02 23.80
N ALA A 273 3.50 4.23 23.22
CA ALA A 273 2.35 4.85 23.88
C ALA A 273 1.58 3.90 24.81
N GLY A 274 1.82 2.57 24.74
CA GLY A 274 1.17 1.57 25.60
C GLY A 274 0.83 0.27 24.89
N ILE A 275 0.08 -0.60 25.59
CA ILE A 275 -0.42 -1.86 25.05
C ILE A 275 -1.88 -1.69 24.66
N PHE A 276 -2.20 -2.02 23.42
CA PHE A 276 -3.54 -1.92 22.87
C PHE A 276 -4.08 -3.30 22.52
N THR A 277 -5.32 -3.57 22.87
CA THR A 277 -6.01 -4.85 22.63
C THR A 277 -7.29 -4.66 21.84
N ASN A 278 -7.83 -5.75 21.28
CA ASN A 278 -9.01 -5.72 20.39
C ASN A 278 -8.79 -4.78 19.20
N CYS A 279 -7.55 -4.71 18.72
CA CYS A 279 -7.18 -3.93 17.55
C CYS A 279 -7.61 -4.65 16.29
N ILE A 280 -7.81 -3.89 15.22
CA ILE A 280 -7.93 -4.44 13.87
C ILE A 280 -6.62 -4.25 13.12
N ARG A 281 -6.28 -5.23 12.29
CA ARG A 281 -5.19 -5.13 11.34
C ARG A 281 -5.74 -5.11 9.92
N VAL A 282 -5.24 -4.20 9.12
CA VAL A 282 -5.66 -3.96 7.75
C VAL A 282 -4.48 -4.18 6.82
N GLU A 283 -4.68 -4.96 5.75
CA GLU A 283 -3.78 -5.02 4.60
C GLU A 283 -4.27 -3.99 3.59
N GLU A 284 -3.44 -3.02 3.25
CA GLU A 284 -3.72 -2.05 2.20
C GLU A 284 -2.95 -2.42 0.93
N THR A 285 -3.58 -2.21 -0.21
CA THR A 285 -2.99 -2.43 -1.55
C THR A 285 -3.49 -1.34 -2.48
N SER A 286 -2.79 -1.05 -3.56
CA SER A 286 -3.31 -0.15 -4.58
C SER A 286 -3.87 -0.90 -5.80
N GLY A 287 -4.96 -0.40 -6.37
CA GLY A 287 -5.47 -0.86 -7.66
C GLY A 287 -4.53 -0.49 -8.81
N LEU A 288 -3.69 0.52 -8.62
CA LEU A 288 -2.69 1.00 -9.59
C LEU A 288 -1.38 0.19 -9.53
N ASP A 289 -1.03 -0.33 -8.32
CA ASP A 289 0.09 -1.24 -8.10
C ASP A 289 -0.33 -2.41 -7.18
N PRO A 290 -0.94 -3.45 -7.74
CA PRO A 290 -1.48 -4.56 -6.92
C PRO A 290 -0.42 -5.42 -6.24
N GLY A 291 0.86 -5.27 -6.58
CA GLY A 291 1.97 -6.01 -5.99
C GLY A 291 2.45 -5.47 -4.66
N GLU A 292 2.17 -4.21 -4.38
CA GLU A 292 2.55 -3.54 -3.15
C GLU A 292 1.53 -3.79 -2.04
N LYS A 293 2.00 -4.04 -0.82
CA LYS A 293 1.18 -4.30 0.35
C LYS A 293 1.72 -3.53 1.55
N CYS A 294 0.83 -2.85 2.25
CA CYS A 294 1.10 -2.14 3.49
C CYS A 294 0.20 -2.66 4.61
N TYR A 295 0.65 -2.55 5.83
CA TYR A 295 -0.09 -3.05 6.99
C TYR A 295 -0.30 -1.95 8.01
N LYS A 296 -1.58 -1.72 8.35
CA LYS A 296 -1.97 -0.75 9.39
C LYS A 296 -2.69 -1.46 10.53
N THR A 297 -2.46 -0.98 11.74
CA THR A 297 -3.16 -1.47 12.94
C THR A 297 -3.88 -0.31 13.63
N TYR A 298 -5.16 -0.52 13.93
CA TYR A 298 -6.00 0.49 14.57
C TYR A 298 -6.51 -0.02 15.92
N ALA A 299 -6.44 0.83 16.95
CA ALA A 299 -6.93 0.54 18.29
C ALA A 299 -8.29 1.19 18.54
N PRO A 300 -9.21 0.50 19.24
CA PRO A 300 -10.53 1.06 19.54
C PRO A 300 -10.41 2.30 20.43
N GLY A 301 -11.12 3.37 20.03
CA GLY A 301 -11.14 4.66 20.74
C GLY A 301 -9.90 5.54 20.57
N VAL A 302 -8.87 5.03 19.89
CA VAL A 302 -7.62 5.75 19.62
C VAL A 302 -7.48 6.07 18.13
N GLY A 303 -7.54 5.07 17.26
CA GLY A 303 -7.28 5.19 15.83
C GLY A 303 -6.02 4.43 15.43
N LEU A 304 -5.28 4.93 14.46
CA LEU A 304 -4.05 4.35 13.93
C LEU A 304 -2.95 4.29 15.00
N ILE A 305 -2.44 3.09 15.27
CA ILE A 305 -1.38 2.84 16.26
C ILE A 305 -0.12 2.23 15.65
N GLN A 306 -0.23 1.73 14.43
CA GLN A 306 0.89 1.27 13.62
C GLN A 306 0.60 1.54 12.16
N ASP A 307 1.61 2.04 11.46
CA ASP A 307 1.67 2.13 10.01
C ASP A 307 3.04 1.58 9.60
N GLU A 308 3.04 0.36 9.05
CA GLU A 308 4.26 -0.38 8.77
C GLU A 308 5.23 -0.40 9.98
N ASN A 309 6.39 0.27 9.86
CA ASN A 309 7.41 0.36 10.90
C ASN A 309 7.20 1.55 11.85
N LEU A 310 6.22 2.42 11.60
CA LEU A 310 5.86 3.54 12.46
C LEU A 310 4.95 3.07 13.59
N LEU A 311 5.32 3.33 14.82
CA LEU A 311 4.53 2.98 16.00
C LEU A 311 4.04 4.23 16.72
N LEU A 312 2.83 4.17 17.26
CA LEU A 312 2.26 5.24 18.07
C LEU A 312 3.13 5.53 19.29
N ILE A 313 3.58 6.78 19.43
CA ILE A 313 4.35 7.27 20.58
C ILE A 313 3.54 8.19 21.48
N GLU A 314 2.53 8.87 20.94
CA GLU A 314 1.66 9.80 21.67
C GLU A 314 0.29 9.89 20.99
N HIS A 315 -0.77 10.05 21.80
CA HIS A 315 -2.08 10.40 21.29
C HIS A 315 -2.81 11.36 22.23
N ARG A 316 -3.69 12.18 21.65
CA ARG A 316 -4.55 13.11 22.37
C ARG A 316 -5.97 13.01 21.81
N ALA A 317 -6.95 12.86 22.71
CA ALA A 317 -8.35 12.89 22.33
C ALA A 317 -8.78 14.31 21.91
N GLY A 318 -9.64 14.41 20.89
CA GLY A 318 -10.30 15.65 20.50
C GLY A 318 -11.35 16.09 21.52
N ARG A 319 -11.85 17.30 21.36
CA ARG A 319 -12.85 17.94 22.23
C ARG A 319 -14.26 17.73 21.72
#